data_85df7187ba5eda8a63400237ff181cf2
#
_entry.id   85df7187ba5eda8a63400237ff181cf2
#
_cell.length_a   1.000
_cell.length_b   1.000
_cell.length_c   1.000
_cell.angle_alpha   90.00
_cell.angle_beta   90.00
_cell.angle_gamma   90.00
#
_symmetry.space_group_name_H-M   'P 1'
#
loop_
_entity.id
_entity.type
_entity.pdbx_description
1 polymer ?
#
loop_
_entity_poly.entity_id
_entity_poly.type
_entity_poly.pdbx_seq_one_letter_code
_entity_poly.pdbx_strand_id
1 'polypeptide(L)' 'MTADTIILDRIDKMAATVALMARALGTRITREQLAQRLGIHRNTLRQRLASDGTMPRPGSDGKWLLSDVIEWEQRQH' A
#
# COMPACT_ATOMS: atom_id res chain seq x y z
N MET A 1 -18.81 -13.67 -17.79
CA MET A 1 -17.70 -13.38 -16.85
C MET A 1 -16.59 -14.36 -17.07
N THR A 2 -15.37 -13.88 -17.28
CA THR A 2 -14.23 -14.75 -17.52
C THR A 2 -13.62 -15.23 -16.21
N ALA A 3 -12.81 -16.33 -16.26
CA ALA A 3 -12.10 -16.82 -15.10
C ALA A 3 -11.15 -15.75 -14.52
N ASP A 4 -10.53 -14.94 -15.37
CA ASP A 4 -9.63 -13.87 -14.96
C ASP A 4 -10.35 -12.81 -14.14
N THR A 5 -11.56 -12.45 -14.53
CA THR A 5 -12.38 -11.48 -13.79
C THR A 5 -12.73 -12.00 -12.40
N ILE A 6 -13.04 -13.30 -12.27
CA ILE A 6 -13.35 -13.93 -10.99
C ILE A 6 -12.12 -13.94 -10.08
N ILE A 7 -10.93 -14.24 -10.63
CA ILE A 7 -9.68 -14.25 -9.88
C ILE A 7 -9.35 -12.83 -9.37
N LEU A 8 -9.47 -11.82 -10.21
CA LEU A 8 -9.20 -10.42 -9.82
C LEU A 8 -10.16 -9.96 -8.72
N ASP A 9 -11.46 -10.30 -8.83
CA ASP A 9 -12.44 -9.96 -7.81
C ASP A 9 -12.09 -10.58 -6.44
N ARG A 10 -11.62 -11.83 -6.41
CA ARG A 10 -11.19 -12.50 -5.19
C ARG A 10 -9.94 -11.84 -4.60
N ILE A 11 -8.97 -11.47 -5.43
CA ILE A 11 -7.75 -10.78 -4.99
C ILE A 11 -8.11 -9.44 -4.35
N ASP A 12 -9.02 -8.67 -4.97
CA ASP A 12 -9.46 -7.39 -4.44
C ASP A 12 -10.15 -7.55 -3.08
N LYS A 13 -10.99 -8.58 -2.91
CA LYS A 13 -11.65 -8.86 -1.64
C LYS A 13 -10.65 -9.27 -0.56
N MET A 14 -9.66 -10.10 -0.91
CA MET A 14 -8.61 -10.50 0.03
C MET A 14 -7.77 -9.30 0.46
N ALA A 15 -7.40 -8.43 -0.46
CA ALA A 15 -6.63 -7.23 -0.14
C ALA A 15 -7.44 -6.28 0.74
N ALA A 16 -8.73 -6.13 0.51
CA ALA A 16 -9.62 -5.32 1.35
C ALA A 16 -9.71 -5.90 2.77
N THR A 17 -9.78 -7.23 2.91
CA THR A 17 -9.79 -7.89 4.21
C THR A 17 -8.48 -7.68 4.95
N VAL A 18 -7.34 -7.82 4.28
CA VAL A 18 -6.02 -7.59 4.87
C VAL A 18 -5.90 -6.12 5.32
N ALA A 19 -6.35 -5.17 4.50
CA ALA A 19 -6.32 -3.75 4.86
C ALA A 19 -7.16 -3.48 6.11
N LEU A 20 -8.35 -4.08 6.20
CA LEU A 20 -9.22 -3.92 7.35
C LEU A 20 -8.58 -4.48 8.62
N MET A 21 -7.96 -5.66 8.54
CA MET A 21 -7.24 -6.25 9.66
C MET A 21 -6.05 -5.39 10.07
N ALA A 22 -5.26 -4.92 9.12
CA ALA A 22 -4.11 -4.06 9.39
C ALA A 22 -4.55 -2.76 10.08
N ARG A 23 -5.67 -2.19 9.66
CA ARG A 23 -6.23 -0.98 10.28
C ARG A 23 -6.66 -1.23 11.72
N ALA A 24 -7.33 -2.35 11.98
CA ALA A 24 -7.77 -2.72 13.32
C ALA A 24 -6.60 -2.92 14.27
N LEU A 25 -5.47 -3.46 13.77
CA LEU A 25 -4.25 -3.68 14.55
C LEU A 25 -3.37 -2.44 14.63
N GLY A 26 -3.63 -1.41 13.83
CA GLY A 26 -2.80 -0.22 13.74
C GLY A 26 -1.41 -0.52 13.20
N THR A 27 -1.29 -1.51 12.32
CA THR A 27 0.00 -1.96 11.77
C THR A 27 0.69 -0.85 10.98
N ARG A 28 1.94 -0.57 11.28
CA ARG A 28 2.75 0.45 10.63
C ARG A 28 3.97 -0.17 9.99
N ILE A 29 4.44 0.44 8.90
CA ILE A 29 5.64 0.01 8.19
C ILE A 29 6.63 1.16 8.09
N THR A 30 7.91 0.81 8.09
CA THR A 30 8.99 1.77 7.95
C THR A 30 9.20 2.16 6.49
N ARG A 31 10.05 3.19 6.28
CA ARG A 31 10.43 3.61 4.92
C ARG A 31 11.10 2.48 4.15
N GLU A 32 12.00 1.75 4.80
CA GLU A 32 12.68 0.61 4.19
C GLU A 32 11.69 -0.49 3.81
N GLN A 33 10.75 -0.79 4.68
CA GLN A 33 9.71 -1.79 4.41
C GLN A 33 8.82 -1.37 3.25
N LEU A 34 8.45 -0.09 3.18
CA LEU A 34 7.64 0.43 2.06
C LEU A 34 8.42 0.34 0.75
N ALA A 35 9.68 0.75 0.72
CA ALA A 35 10.51 0.67 -0.47
C ALA A 35 10.65 -0.79 -0.92
N GLN A 36 10.89 -1.71 0.00
CA GLN A 36 10.99 -3.13 -0.29
C GLN A 36 9.68 -3.68 -0.85
N ARG A 37 8.54 -3.29 -0.28
CA ARG A 37 7.22 -3.71 -0.75
C ARG A 37 6.96 -3.24 -2.19
N LEU A 38 7.40 -2.03 -2.54
CA LEU A 38 7.24 -1.46 -3.88
C LEU A 38 8.32 -1.93 -4.86
N GLY A 39 9.35 -2.64 -4.38
CA GLY A 39 10.44 -3.12 -5.22
C GLY A 39 11.35 -2.01 -5.72
N ILE A 40 11.52 -0.93 -4.98
CA ILE A 40 12.32 0.24 -5.37
C ILE A 40 13.33 0.58 -4.27
N HIS A 41 14.39 1.31 -4.66
CA HIS A 41 15.36 1.84 -3.70
C HIS A 41 14.72 2.97 -2.89
N ARG A 42 15.17 3.15 -1.63
CA ARG A 42 14.57 4.18 -0.77
C ARG A 42 14.79 5.61 -1.29
N ASN A 43 15.85 5.87 -2.07
CA ASN A 43 16.03 7.16 -2.73
C ASN A 43 14.96 7.40 -3.80
N THR A 44 14.59 6.35 -4.54
CA THR A 44 13.50 6.39 -5.51
C THR A 44 12.17 6.64 -4.81
N LEU A 45 11.98 6.02 -3.64
CA LEU A 45 10.78 6.26 -2.83
C LEU A 45 10.68 7.73 -2.43
N ARG A 46 11.78 8.34 -1.99
CA ARG A 46 11.82 9.75 -1.64
C ARG A 46 11.40 10.63 -2.81
N GLN A 47 11.91 10.33 -4.02
CA GLN A 47 11.56 11.06 -5.23
C GLN A 47 10.08 10.92 -5.56
N ARG A 48 9.53 9.71 -5.43
CA ARG A 48 8.10 9.46 -5.68
C ARG A 48 7.22 10.20 -4.68
N LEU A 49 7.59 10.22 -3.42
CA LEU A 49 6.84 10.96 -2.40
C LEU A 49 6.79 12.46 -2.71
N ALA A 50 7.85 13.01 -3.30
CA ALA A 50 7.90 14.42 -3.69
C ALA A 50 7.07 14.71 -4.95
N SER A 51 6.96 13.75 -5.88
CA SER A 51 6.33 13.96 -7.19
C SER A 51 4.93 13.40 -7.31
N ASP A 52 4.57 12.37 -6.54
CA ASP A 52 3.27 11.72 -6.63
C ASP A 52 2.39 12.13 -5.43
N GLY A 53 1.46 13.05 -5.68
CA GLY A 53 0.54 13.53 -4.66
C GLY A 53 -0.48 12.50 -4.20
N THR A 54 -0.62 11.37 -4.92
CA THR A 54 -1.58 10.31 -4.55
C THR A 54 -1.02 9.34 -3.52
N MET A 55 0.31 9.29 -3.35
CA MET A 55 0.92 8.40 -2.38
C MET A 55 0.54 8.79 -0.94
N PRO A 56 0.31 7.81 -0.06
CA PRO A 56 0.07 8.11 1.34
C PRO A 56 1.31 8.78 1.96
N ARG A 57 1.07 9.69 2.88
CA ARG A 57 2.14 10.41 3.56
C ARG A 57 2.50 9.70 4.87
N PRO A 58 3.76 9.74 5.29
CA PRO A 58 4.14 9.16 6.57
C PRO A 58 3.52 9.97 7.72
N GLY A 59 3.29 9.30 8.84
CA GLY A 59 2.89 9.96 10.07
C GLY A 59 4.03 10.73 10.71
N SER A 60 3.76 11.32 11.87
CA SER A 60 4.76 12.09 12.62
C SER A 60 5.98 11.25 13.04
N ASP A 61 5.82 9.93 13.14
CA ASP A 61 6.89 8.98 13.46
C ASP A 61 7.70 8.54 12.24
N GLY A 62 7.39 9.05 11.04
CA GLY A 62 8.04 8.68 9.78
C GLY A 62 7.62 7.31 9.24
N LYS A 63 6.54 6.73 9.78
CA LYS A 63 6.02 5.43 9.36
C LYS A 63 4.66 5.59 8.71
N TRP A 64 4.29 4.59 7.89
CA TRP A 64 3.00 4.55 7.20
C TRP A 64 2.08 3.53 7.84
N LEU A 65 0.78 3.82 7.86
CA LEU A 65 -0.22 2.80 8.15
C LEU A 65 -0.27 1.82 6.99
N LEU A 66 -0.11 0.54 7.27
CA LEU A 66 -0.14 -0.49 6.22
C LEU A 66 -1.46 -0.48 5.47
N SER A 67 -2.57 -0.23 6.15
CA SER A 67 -3.89 -0.15 5.50
C SER A 67 -3.94 0.95 4.44
N ASP A 68 -3.33 2.11 4.71
CA ASP A 68 -3.30 3.21 3.75
C ASP A 68 -2.50 2.84 2.51
N VAL A 69 -1.39 2.13 2.70
CA VAL A 69 -0.55 1.66 1.60
C VAL A 69 -1.30 0.65 0.73
N ILE A 70 -1.97 -0.31 1.35
CA ILE A 70 -2.74 -1.33 0.63
C ILE A 70 -3.87 -0.68 -0.18
N GLU A 71 -4.60 0.25 0.41
CA GLU A 71 -5.68 0.97 -0.27
C GLU A 71 -5.14 1.78 -1.45
N TRP A 72 -4.00 2.45 -1.28
CA TRP A 72 -3.36 3.19 -2.36
C TRP A 72 -2.93 2.27 -3.50
N GLU A 73 -2.32 1.14 -3.18
CA GLU A 73 -1.89 0.16 -4.19
C GLU A 73 -3.06 -0.32 -5.04
N GLN A 74 -4.22 -0.52 -4.44
CA GLN A 74 -5.41 -0.94 -5.17
C GLN A 74 -5.91 0.11 -6.14
N ARG A 75 -5.74 1.39 -5.82
CA ARG A 75 -6.15 2.49 -6.70
C ARG A 75 -5.22 2.69 -7.89
N GLN A 76 -4.06 2.04 -7.91
CA GLN A 76 -3.07 2.15 -8.99
C GLN A 76 -3.33 1.18 -10.16
N HIS A 77 -4.34 0.37 -10.10
CA HIS A 77 -4.69 -0.59 -11.17
C HIS A 77 -5.51 0.04 -12.27
#